data_c07a56c3772b3afc4ec0efc37259c72b
#
_entry.id   c07a56c3772b3afc4ec0efc37259c72b
#
_cell.length_a   1.000
_cell.length_b   1.000
_cell.length_c   1.000
_cell.angle_alpha   90.00
_cell.angle_beta   90.00
_cell.angle_gamma   90.00
#
_symmetry.space_group_name_H-M   'P 1'
#
loop_
_entity.id
_entity.type
_entity.pdbx_description
1 polymer ?
#
loop_
_entity_poly.entity_id
_entity_poly.type
_entity_poly.pdbx_seq_one_letter_code
_entity_poly.pdbx_strand_id
1 'polypeptide(L)'
;AIEEFRNNFIGEAKLVADLIHTNIVQTYHLGKVGEQYFMTMEFVTGWNLEEFLDRHVETEQYIPADLAVFIVSRICRCLGYAHRKKDSQGRLLGIVHRDVNPKNIMIAQEGDVKLTDFGIAKALDLMYNKEGDVIAGKDEYLSPEQARCEVTDHRADLFCCGIVMSELLLGYNVFEAYVPEDTIRNIIEMKIPC
;
A
#
# COMPACT_ATOMS: atom_id res chain seq x y z
N ALA A 1 9.07 9.03 23.98
CA ALA A 1 8.30 9.26 22.74
C ALA A 1 9.17 9.15 21.48
N ILE A 2 10.15 10.08 21.24
CA ILE A 2 10.98 10.09 20.02
C ILE A 2 11.86 8.82 19.89
N GLU A 3 12.44 8.36 20.98
CA GLU A 3 13.34 7.20 20.99
C GLU A 3 12.58 5.87 20.85
N GLU A 4 11.43 5.77 21.43
CA GLU A 4 10.50 4.64 21.29
C GLU A 4 9.98 4.53 19.86
N PHE A 5 9.58 5.65 19.27
CA PHE A 5 9.22 5.74 17.86
C PHE A 5 10.34 5.27 16.94
N ARG A 6 11.56 5.78 17.14
CA ARG A 6 12.73 5.39 16.36
C ARG A 6 13.00 3.88 16.43
N ASN A 7 12.84 3.28 17.60
CA ASN A 7 13.02 1.84 17.78
C ASN A 7 11.91 1.03 17.06
N ASN A 8 10.67 1.51 17.07
CA ASN A 8 9.57 0.89 16.34
C ASN A 8 9.78 0.97 14.82
N PHE A 9 10.17 2.15 14.30
CA PHE A 9 10.51 2.33 12.89
C PHE A 9 11.63 1.38 12.41
N ILE A 10 12.71 1.29 13.17
CA ILE A 10 13.83 0.38 12.86
C ILE A 10 13.36 -1.08 12.94
N GLY A 11 12.50 -1.41 13.90
CA GLY A 11 11.91 -2.73 14.05
C GLY A 11 11.06 -3.13 12.83
N GLU A 12 10.14 -2.26 12.40
CA GLU A 12 9.29 -2.50 11.23
C GLU A 12 10.11 -2.55 9.93
N ALA A 13 11.06 -1.64 9.74
CA ALA A 13 11.94 -1.65 8.58
C ALA A 13 12.79 -2.93 8.47
N LYS A 14 13.23 -3.50 9.60
CA LYS A 14 13.93 -4.79 9.62
C LYS A 14 13.01 -5.96 9.23
N LEU A 15 11.75 -5.96 9.71
CA LEU A 15 10.79 -6.99 9.33
C LEU A 15 10.48 -6.97 7.83
N VAL A 16 10.40 -5.78 7.24
CA VAL A 16 10.18 -5.59 5.80
C VAL A 16 11.40 -6.03 4.99
N ALA A 17 12.62 -5.74 5.46
CA ALA A 17 13.85 -6.17 4.80
C ALA A 17 13.96 -7.71 4.67
N ASP A 18 13.34 -8.45 5.58
CA ASP A 18 13.30 -9.93 5.56
C ASP A 18 12.20 -10.50 4.63
N LEU A 19 11.40 -9.65 3.96
CA LEU A 19 10.42 -10.08 2.99
C LEU A 19 11.09 -10.33 1.64
N ILE A 20 11.28 -11.61 1.28
CA ILE A 20 11.84 -12.03 -0.02
C ILE A 20 10.74 -12.71 -0.82
N HIS A 21 10.21 -12.03 -1.82
CA HIS A 21 9.15 -12.54 -2.68
C HIS A 21 9.19 -11.85 -4.05
N THR A 22 8.91 -12.57 -5.13
CA THR A 22 8.99 -12.04 -6.51
C THR A 22 8.09 -10.82 -6.75
N ASN A 23 6.96 -10.74 -6.05
CA ASN A 23 6.01 -9.63 -6.17
C ASN A 23 6.16 -8.58 -5.03
N ILE A 24 7.31 -8.51 -4.37
CA ILE A 24 7.68 -7.47 -3.40
C ILE A 24 8.96 -6.81 -3.89
N VAL A 25 9.01 -5.47 -3.86
CA VAL A 25 10.25 -4.73 -4.12
C VAL A 25 11.23 -5.04 -2.99
N GLN A 26 12.38 -5.64 -3.36
CA GLN A 26 13.35 -6.11 -2.39
C GLN A 26 14.04 -4.95 -1.70
N THR A 27 13.98 -4.89 -0.38
CA THR A 27 14.83 -4.00 0.42
C THR A 27 16.20 -4.64 0.62
N TYR A 28 17.27 -3.91 0.31
CA TYR A 28 18.64 -4.41 0.43
C TYR A 28 19.31 -3.96 1.72
N HIS A 29 19.10 -2.71 2.12
CA HIS A 29 19.81 -2.14 3.26
C HIS A 29 19.01 -1.00 3.91
N LEU A 30 19.03 -0.96 5.23
CA LEU A 30 18.61 0.18 6.04
C LEU A 30 19.87 0.76 6.71
N GLY A 31 20.17 2.02 6.45
CA GLY A 31 21.33 2.71 6.98
C GLY A 31 20.98 4.04 7.64
N LYS A 32 22.00 4.62 8.29
CA LYS A 32 21.93 5.95 8.90
C LYS A 32 23.16 6.77 8.52
N VAL A 33 22.95 8.03 8.11
CA VAL A 33 24.00 9.02 7.87
C VAL A 33 23.69 10.27 8.69
N GLY A 34 24.52 10.59 9.66
CA GLY A 34 24.18 11.63 10.64
C GLY A 34 22.91 11.27 11.41
N GLU A 35 21.90 12.14 11.37
CA GLU A 35 20.58 11.89 11.98
C GLU A 35 19.54 11.36 10.98
N GLN A 36 19.88 11.23 9.68
CA GLN A 36 18.97 10.78 8.64
C GLN A 36 19.06 9.27 8.41
N TYR A 37 17.91 8.60 8.37
CA TYR A 37 17.80 7.21 7.94
C TYR A 37 17.57 7.15 6.44
N PHE A 38 18.15 6.14 5.81
CA PHE A 38 17.93 5.83 4.39
C PHE A 38 17.72 4.34 4.20
N MET A 39 16.98 3.99 3.18
CA MET A 39 16.78 2.61 2.75
C MET A 39 17.20 2.47 1.29
N THR A 40 17.91 1.39 0.97
CA THR A 40 18.20 1.01 -0.40
C THR A 40 17.34 -0.17 -0.78
N MET A 41 16.76 -0.12 -1.97
CA MET A 41 15.87 -1.14 -2.47
C MET A 41 16.12 -1.46 -3.95
N GLU A 42 15.52 -2.51 -4.43
CA GLU A 42 15.47 -2.87 -5.83
C GLU A 42 14.94 -1.70 -6.66
N PHE A 43 15.63 -1.38 -7.74
CA PHE A 43 15.14 -0.42 -8.72
C PHE A 43 14.31 -1.15 -9.76
N VAL A 44 13.01 -0.86 -9.83
CA VAL A 44 12.10 -1.45 -10.80
C VAL A 44 12.03 -0.52 -12.02
N THR A 45 12.54 -0.99 -13.16
CA THR A 45 12.37 -0.30 -14.44
C THR A 45 10.96 -0.55 -14.97
N GLY A 46 10.13 0.48 -15.00
CA GLY A 46 8.73 0.33 -15.39
C GLY A 46 7.90 1.53 -14.93
N TRP A 47 6.61 1.33 -14.80
CA TRP A 47 5.66 2.33 -14.33
C TRP A 47 5.00 1.89 -13.03
N ASN A 48 4.56 2.84 -12.20
CA ASN A 48 3.60 2.52 -11.16
C ASN A 48 2.19 2.35 -11.77
N LEU A 49 1.30 1.73 -11.02
CA LEU A 49 -0.05 1.43 -11.53
C LEU A 49 -0.89 2.70 -11.75
N GLU A 50 -0.63 3.80 -11.04
CA GLU A 50 -1.29 5.09 -11.27
C GLU A 50 -0.93 5.63 -12.66
N GLU A 51 0.37 5.71 -12.99
CA GLU A 51 0.84 6.12 -14.32
C GLU A 51 0.29 5.22 -15.44
N PHE A 52 0.14 3.93 -15.15
CA PHE A 52 -0.44 2.98 -16.07
C PHE A 52 -1.94 3.21 -16.29
N LEU A 53 -2.70 3.49 -15.24
CA LEU A 53 -4.13 3.85 -15.29
C LEU A 53 -4.32 5.17 -16.05
N ASP A 54 -3.59 6.21 -15.70
CA ASP A 54 -3.65 7.52 -16.37
C ASP A 54 -3.45 7.38 -17.88
N ARG A 55 -2.48 6.56 -18.28
CA ARG A 55 -2.20 6.32 -19.70
C ARG A 55 -3.36 5.64 -20.43
N HIS A 56 -4.08 4.73 -19.77
CA HIS A 56 -5.27 4.09 -20.35
C HIS A 56 -6.43 5.08 -20.49
N VAL A 57 -6.63 5.94 -19.48
CA VAL A 57 -7.63 7.01 -19.53
C VAL A 57 -7.33 7.99 -20.67
N GLU A 58 -6.08 8.47 -20.78
CA GLU A 58 -5.64 9.39 -21.85
C GLU A 58 -5.86 8.82 -23.27
N THR A 59 -5.70 7.51 -23.43
CA THR A 59 -5.84 6.82 -24.72
C THR A 59 -7.22 6.23 -24.94
N GLU A 60 -8.18 6.47 -24.03
CA GLU A 60 -9.54 5.93 -24.06
C GLU A 60 -9.57 4.39 -24.21
N GLN A 61 -8.59 3.70 -23.60
CA GLN A 61 -8.47 2.25 -23.64
C GLN A 61 -8.91 1.63 -22.32
N TYR A 62 -9.72 0.58 -22.40
CA TYR A 62 -10.09 -0.20 -21.23
C TYR A 62 -9.01 -1.23 -20.90
N ILE A 63 -8.75 -1.41 -19.62
CA ILE A 63 -7.88 -2.49 -19.15
C ILE A 63 -8.66 -3.81 -19.26
N PRO A 64 -8.12 -4.82 -19.97
CA PRO A 64 -8.75 -6.14 -20.05
C PRO A 64 -8.93 -6.76 -18.67
N ALA A 65 -10.07 -7.39 -18.42
CA ALA A 65 -10.39 -7.97 -17.10
C ALA A 65 -9.38 -9.05 -16.66
N ASP A 66 -8.83 -9.81 -17.59
CA ASP A 66 -7.79 -10.81 -17.31
C ASP A 66 -6.47 -10.16 -16.85
N LEU A 67 -6.12 -8.99 -17.40
CA LEU A 67 -4.97 -8.20 -16.95
C LEU A 67 -5.20 -7.63 -15.54
N ALA A 68 -6.40 -7.08 -15.28
CA ALA A 68 -6.76 -6.60 -13.94
C ALA A 68 -6.67 -7.73 -12.89
N VAL A 69 -7.23 -8.91 -13.20
CA VAL A 69 -7.14 -10.11 -12.34
C VAL A 69 -5.68 -10.54 -12.17
N PHE A 70 -4.89 -10.54 -13.23
CA PHE A 70 -3.47 -10.87 -13.15
C PHE A 70 -2.75 -9.95 -12.18
N ILE A 71 -2.87 -8.63 -12.33
CA ILE A 71 -2.21 -7.64 -11.47
C ILE A 71 -2.59 -7.87 -10.00
N VAL A 72 -3.89 -7.85 -9.70
CA VAL A 72 -4.39 -7.98 -8.31
C VAL A 72 -4.03 -9.35 -7.71
N SER A 73 -4.04 -10.43 -8.51
CA SER A 73 -3.63 -11.74 -8.00
C SER A 73 -2.16 -11.77 -7.56
N ARG A 74 -1.26 -11.04 -8.24
CA ARG A 74 0.15 -10.91 -7.84
C ARG A 74 0.30 -10.16 -6.52
N ILE A 75 -0.47 -9.08 -6.35
CA ILE A 75 -0.51 -8.32 -5.10
C ILE A 75 -1.08 -9.17 -3.95
N CYS A 76 -2.19 -9.86 -4.15
CA CYS A 76 -2.74 -10.77 -3.14
C CYS A 76 -1.77 -11.90 -2.74
N ARG A 77 -0.94 -12.40 -3.67
CA ARG A 77 0.07 -13.41 -3.36
C ARG A 77 1.15 -12.86 -2.42
N CYS A 78 1.69 -11.68 -2.69
CA CYS A 78 2.72 -11.09 -1.83
C CYS A 78 2.16 -10.65 -0.48
N LEU A 79 0.96 -10.09 -0.42
CA LEU A 79 0.27 -9.81 0.84
C LEU A 79 0.06 -11.08 1.66
N GLY A 80 -0.47 -12.14 1.03
CA GLY A 80 -0.66 -13.41 1.71
C GLY A 80 0.66 -14.06 2.19
N TYR A 81 1.79 -13.81 1.52
CA TYR A 81 3.11 -14.20 2.02
C TYR A 81 3.49 -13.38 3.26
N ALA A 82 3.36 -12.04 3.22
CA ALA A 82 3.70 -11.16 4.32
C ALA A 82 2.82 -11.42 5.56
N HIS A 83 1.51 -11.55 5.37
CA HIS A 83 0.55 -11.81 6.46
C HIS A 83 0.82 -13.13 7.21
N ARG A 84 1.36 -14.14 6.51
CA ARG A 84 1.70 -15.46 7.10
C ARG A 84 3.14 -15.60 7.54
N LYS A 85 3.95 -14.52 7.42
CA LYS A 85 5.35 -14.55 7.84
C LYS A 85 5.46 -14.81 9.34
N LYS A 86 6.37 -15.72 9.70
CA LYS A 86 6.61 -16.12 11.08
C LYS A 86 8.05 -15.84 11.49
N ASP A 87 8.24 -15.63 12.79
CA ASP A 87 9.58 -15.56 13.39
C ASP A 87 10.22 -16.97 13.50
N SER A 88 11.44 -17.02 14.01
CA SER A 88 12.19 -18.26 14.24
C SER A 88 11.54 -19.19 15.28
N GLN A 89 10.58 -18.71 16.05
CA GLN A 89 9.80 -19.48 17.04
C GLN A 89 8.44 -19.94 16.51
N GLY A 90 8.14 -19.63 15.22
CA GLY A 90 6.88 -20.02 14.58
C GLY A 90 5.69 -19.10 14.88
N ARG A 91 5.89 -17.95 15.54
CA ARG A 91 4.84 -16.97 15.84
C ARG A 91 4.65 -16.04 14.64
N LEU A 92 3.40 -15.70 14.33
CA LEU A 92 3.10 -14.73 13.28
C LEU A 92 3.71 -13.36 13.62
N LEU A 93 4.35 -12.74 12.63
CA LEU A 93 4.93 -11.40 12.76
C LEU A 93 3.89 -10.27 12.65
N GLY A 94 2.68 -10.59 12.16
CA GLY A 94 1.59 -9.62 12.04
C GLY A 94 1.87 -8.49 11.06
N ILE A 95 2.66 -8.76 10.00
CA ILE A 95 3.01 -7.76 8.98
C ILE A 95 1.76 -7.44 8.18
N VAL A 96 1.38 -6.16 8.14
CA VAL A 96 0.28 -5.61 7.36
C VAL A 96 0.83 -4.44 6.55
N HIS A 97 0.47 -4.34 5.27
CA HIS A 97 1.00 -3.28 4.39
C HIS A 97 0.44 -1.91 4.74
N ARG A 98 -0.89 -1.81 4.87
CA ARG A 98 -1.67 -0.63 5.30
C ARG A 98 -1.70 0.55 4.32
N ASP A 99 -1.02 0.46 3.19
CA ASP A 99 -0.94 1.51 2.16
C ASP A 99 -0.94 0.88 0.75
N VAL A 100 -1.85 -0.07 0.51
CA VAL A 100 -2.04 -0.67 -0.82
C VAL A 100 -2.81 0.32 -1.69
N ASN A 101 -2.12 0.90 -2.67
CA ASN A 101 -2.68 1.87 -3.62
C ASN A 101 -1.91 1.80 -4.95
N PRO A 102 -2.40 2.39 -6.06
CA PRO A 102 -1.74 2.33 -7.37
C PRO A 102 -0.31 2.86 -7.40
N LYS A 103 0.05 3.87 -6.60
CA LYS A 103 1.42 4.42 -6.54
C LYS A 103 2.43 3.41 -6.01
N ASN A 104 1.98 2.52 -5.11
CA ASN A 104 2.81 1.51 -4.47
C ASN A 104 2.82 0.18 -5.22
N ILE A 105 2.18 0.08 -6.39
CA ILE A 105 2.19 -1.10 -7.25
C ILE A 105 2.99 -0.78 -8.50
N MET A 106 4.11 -1.48 -8.69
CA MET A 106 4.99 -1.31 -9.83
C MET A 106 4.72 -2.39 -10.88
N ILE A 107 4.67 -1.99 -12.14
CA ILE A 107 4.64 -2.88 -13.32
C ILE A 107 5.99 -2.75 -14.00
N ALA A 108 6.81 -3.78 -13.89
CA ALA A 108 8.12 -3.82 -14.50
C ALA A 108 8.00 -3.98 -16.03
N GLN A 109 9.00 -3.52 -16.75
CA GLN A 109 9.06 -3.62 -18.22
C GLN A 109 8.98 -5.07 -18.71
N GLU A 110 9.47 -6.02 -17.92
CA GLU A 110 9.41 -7.45 -18.19
C GLU A 110 8.04 -8.09 -17.90
N GLY A 111 7.08 -7.31 -17.36
CA GLY A 111 5.73 -7.76 -17.02
C GLY A 111 5.55 -8.24 -15.58
N ASP A 112 6.58 -8.15 -14.75
CA ASP A 112 6.45 -8.44 -13.32
C ASP A 112 5.66 -7.35 -12.60
N VAL A 113 4.79 -7.78 -11.66
CA VAL A 113 4.05 -6.88 -10.77
C VAL A 113 4.64 -6.95 -9.39
N LYS A 114 5.02 -5.82 -8.81
CA LYS A 114 5.67 -5.73 -7.50
C LYS A 114 5.02 -4.69 -6.61
N LEU A 115 4.80 -5.03 -5.35
CA LEU A 115 4.33 -4.12 -4.31
C LEU A 115 5.54 -3.52 -3.58
N THR A 116 5.56 -2.20 -3.41
CA THR A 116 6.61 -1.45 -2.69
C THR A 116 6.06 -0.82 -1.43
N ASP A 117 6.94 -0.24 -0.61
CA ASP A 117 6.60 0.57 0.57
C ASP A 117 5.77 -0.14 1.65
N PHE A 118 6.09 -1.41 1.94
CA PHE A 118 5.49 -2.15 3.04
C PHE A 118 5.65 -1.40 4.38
N GLY A 119 4.54 -1.00 4.99
CA GLY A 119 4.41 -0.61 6.41
C GLY A 119 5.24 0.59 6.89
N ILE A 120 6.11 1.16 6.04
CA ILE A 120 7.04 2.23 6.42
C ILE A 120 6.29 3.54 6.68
N ALA A 121 5.21 3.78 5.93
CA ALA A 121 4.41 4.98 6.04
C ALA A 121 3.75 5.12 7.42
N LYS A 122 3.26 4.04 8.02
CA LYS A 122 2.58 4.11 9.32
C LYS A 122 3.53 4.36 10.50
N ALA A 123 4.78 3.97 10.40
CA ALA A 123 5.78 4.37 11.38
C ALA A 123 6.00 5.90 11.34
N LEU A 124 5.84 6.52 10.16
CA LEU A 124 5.89 7.97 9.99
C LEU A 124 4.56 8.63 10.39
N ASP A 125 3.41 8.07 10.04
CA ASP A 125 2.08 8.62 10.35
C ASP A 125 1.79 8.64 11.86
N LEU A 126 2.30 7.70 12.65
CA LEU A 126 2.26 7.76 14.11
C LEU A 126 3.03 8.96 14.69
N MET A 127 3.94 9.57 13.93
CA MET A 127 4.59 10.85 14.29
C MET A 127 3.67 12.05 14.06
N TYR A 128 2.89 12.05 12.99
CA TYR A 128 2.10 13.20 12.58
C TYR A 128 0.69 13.21 13.20
N ASN A 129 0.11 12.05 13.49
CA ASN A 129 -1.25 11.94 14.06
C ASN A 129 -1.40 12.39 15.52
N LYS A 130 -0.35 12.89 16.19
CA LYS A 130 -0.46 13.53 17.51
C LYS A 130 -0.99 14.97 17.48
N GLU A 131 -1.09 15.60 16.32
CA GLU A 131 -1.48 17.03 16.18
C GLU A 131 -2.65 17.30 15.23
N GLY A 132 -3.42 16.28 14.83
CA GLY A 132 -4.70 16.54 14.12
C GLY A 132 -4.57 17.05 12.68
N ASP A 133 -3.40 16.91 12.07
CA ASP A 133 -3.22 17.29 10.68
C ASP A 133 -3.81 16.23 9.73
N VAL A 134 -4.70 16.71 8.85
CA VAL A 134 -5.35 15.96 7.78
C VAL A 134 -4.29 15.22 6.97
N ILE A 135 -4.43 13.91 6.84
CA ILE A 135 -3.64 13.06 5.93
C ILE A 135 -3.96 13.53 4.51
N ALA A 136 -3.17 14.47 3.99
CA ALA A 136 -3.36 14.99 2.64
C ALA A 136 -2.86 13.97 1.62
N GLY A 137 -3.75 13.44 0.78
CA GLY A 137 -3.42 12.85 -0.51
C GLY A 137 -3.45 11.33 -0.66
N LYS A 138 -3.94 10.55 0.33
CA LYS A 138 -4.07 9.09 0.24
C LYS A 138 -5.40 8.53 0.75
N ASP A 139 -6.36 9.39 1.00
CA ASP A 139 -7.63 9.04 1.66
C ASP A 139 -8.53 8.12 0.84
N GLU A 140 -8.26 8.02 -0.46
CA GLU A 140 -9.08 7.30 -1.45
C GLU A 140 -8.94 5.77 -1.39
N TYR A 141 -7.86 5.28 -0.75
CA TYR A 141 -7.55 3.84 -0.65
C TYR A 141 -7.53 3.35 0.80
N LEU A 142 -8.18 4.05 1.72
CA LEU A 142 -8.30 3.59 3.10
C LEU A 142 -9.35 2.48 3.24
N SER A 143 -9.11 1.54 4.14
CA SER A 143 -10.19 0.67 4.59
C SER A 143 -11.12 1.41 5.56
N PRO A 144 -12.39 0.96 5.76
CA PRO A 144 -13.32 1.62 6.67
C PRO A 144 -12.79 1.75 8.10
N GLU A 145 -12.07 0.75 8.61
CA GLU A 145 -11.43 0.77 9.92
C GLU A 145 -10.26 1.77 9.98
N GLN A 146 -9.48 1.93 8.89
CA GLN A 146 -8.45 2.98 8.81
C GLN A 146 -9.09 4.37 8.82
N ALA A 147 -10.13 4.57 8.01
CA ALA A 147 -10.87 5.83 7.94
C ALA A 147 -11.52 6.22 9.28
N ARG A 148 -11.86 5.24 10.13
CA ARG A 148 -12.38 5.45 11.49
C ARG A 148 -11.29 5.51 12.56
N CYS A 149 -10.00 5.43 12.18
CA CYS A 149 -8.87 5.33 13.13
C CYS A 149 -9.00 4.14 14.11
N GLU A 150 -9.61 3.04 13.67
CA GLU A 150 -9.77 1.81 14.45
C GLU A 150 -8.55 0.88 14.30
N VAL A 151 -8.52 -0.21 15.10
CA VAL A 151 -7.46 -1.21 15.00
C VAL A 151 -7.50 -1.90 13.65
N THR A 152 -6.39 -1.86 12.93
CA THR A 152 -6.26 -2.36 11.56
C THR A 152 -5.51 -3.70 11.54
N ASP A 153 -6.07 -4.69 10.87
CA ASP A 153 -5.43 -5.98 10.60
C ASP A 153 -5.21 -6.21 9.09
N HIS A 154 -4.80 -7.42 8.71
CA HIS A 154 -4.50 -7.80 7.33
C HIS A 154 -5.69 -7.67 6.36
N ARG A 155 -6.93 -7.57 6.85
CA ARG A 155 -8.13 -7.41 6.02
C ARG A 155 -8.21 -6.02 5.39
N ALA A 156 -7.58 -5.02 6.00
CA ALA A 156 -7.46 -3.70 5.40
C ALA A 156 -6.76 -3.75 4.04
N ASP A 157 -5.65 -4.51 3.94
CA ASP A 157 -4.95 -4.68 2.68
C ASP A 157 -5.83 -5.32 1.60
N LEU A 158 -6.69 -6.28 1.99
CA LEU A 158 -7.62 -6.92 1.06
C LEU A 158 -8.73 -5.97 0.59
N PHE A 159 -9.21 -5.10 1.48
CA PHE A 159 -10.17 -4.06 1.10
C PHE A 159 -9.56 -3.12 0.06
N CYS A 160 -8.34 -2.63 0.30
CA CYS A 160 -7.62 -1.78 -0.65
C CYS A 160 -7.37 -2.48 -1.99
N CYS A 161 -7.05 -3.80 -1.99
CA CYS A 161 -6.98 -4.59 -3.23
C CYS A 161 -8.32 -4.60 -3.98
N GLY A 162 -9.45 -4.60 -3.26
CA GLY A 162 -10.79 -4.49 -3.85
C GLY A 162 -11.01 -3.15 -4.54
N ILE A 163 -10.58 -2.04 -3.93
CA ILE A 163 -10.62 -0.71 -4.54
C ILE A 163 -9.77 -0.69 -5.82
N VAL A 164 -8.51 -1.12 -5.73
CA VAL A 164 -7.60 -1.18 -6.90
C VAL A 164 -8.19 -2.04 -8.03
N MET A 165 -8.80 -3.19 -7.68
CA MET A 165 -9.46 -4.05 -8.68
C MET A 165 -10.63 -3.35 -9.37
N SER A 166 -11.46 -2.64 -8.60
CA SER A 166 -12.60 -1.89 -9.17
C SER A 166 -12.13 -0.77 -10.09
N GLU A 167 -11.08 -0.06 -9.71
CA GLU A 167 -10.49 1.01 -10.50
C GLU A 167 -9.88 0.49 -11.81
N LEU A 168 -9.15 -0.63 -11.78
CA LEU A 168 -8.64 -1.27 -12.98
C LEU A 168 -9.75 -1.67 -13.97
N LEU A 169 -10.93 -2.07 -13.47
CA LEU A 169 -12.05 -2.51 -14.29
C LEU A 169 -12.93 -1.36 -14.79
N LEU A 170 -13.06 -0.29 -14.01
CA LEU A 170 -13.99 0.81 -14.27
C LEU A 170 -13.29 2.06 -14.81
N GLY A 171 -11.96 2.20 -14.57
CA GLY A 171 -11.17 3.37 -14.93
C GLY A 171 -11.27 4.52 -13.92
N TYR A 172 -11.90 4.31 -12.77
CA TYR A 172 -12.03 5.29 -11.69
C TYR A 172 -12.18 4.61 -10.32
N ASN A 173 -11.77 5.31 -9.24
CA ASN A 173 -11.98 4.84 -7.87
C ASN A 173 -13.44 4.98 -7.47
N VAL A 174 -14.08 3.88 -7.05
CA VAL A 174 -15.51 3.79 -6.75
C VAL A 174 -15.96 4.61 -5.54
N PHE A 175 -15.06 5.02 -4.68
CA PHE A 175 -15.37 5.83 -3.48
C PHE A 175 -15.00 7.30 -3.66
N GLU A 176 -14.23 7.62 -4.71
CA GLU A 176 -13.76 8.98 -4.96
C GLU A 176 -14.91 9.98 -5.08
N ALA A 177 -14.73 11.14 -4.47
CA ALA A 177 -15.62 12.26 -4.54
C ALA A 177 -14.83 13.54 -4.79
N TYR A 178 -15.50 14.59 -5.24
CA TYR A 178 -14.87 15.88 -5.51
C TYR A 178 -14.24 16.52 -4.25
N VAL A 179 -14.78 16.19 -3.07
CA VAL A 179 -14.29 16.67 -1.76
C VAL A 179 -13.72 15.48 -1.00
N PRO A 180 -12.48 15.57 -0.49
CA PRO A 180 -11.82 14.47 0.23
C PRO A 180 -12.63 13.92 1.41
N GLU A 181 -13.29 14.80 2.18
CA GLU A 181 -14.13 14.40 3.31
C GLU A 181 -15.34 13.55 2.89
N ASP A 182 -15.84 13.78 1.68
CA ASP A 182 -16.93 12.97 1.12
C ASP A 182 -16.41 11.59 0.67
N THR A 183 -15.19 11.50 0.15
CA THR A 183 -14.51 10.23 -0.14
C THR A 183 -14.37 9.39 1.12
N ILE A 184 -13.85 9.96 2.20
CA ILE A 184 -13.74 9.28 3.51
C ILE A 184 -15.12 8.81 3.99
N ARG A 185 -16.15 9.66 3.87
CA ARG A 185 -17.52 9.31 4.25
C ARG A 185 -18.06 8.16 3.41
N ASN A 186 -17.84 8.17 2.09
CA ASN A 186 -18.24 7.10 1.19
C ASN A 186 -17.61 5.76 1.61
N ILE A 187 -16.32 5.76 1.95
CA ILE A 187 -15.62 4.57 2.45
C ILE A 187 -16.22 4.09 3.78
N ILE A 188 -16.43 4.97 4.74
CA ILE A 188 -16.98 4.64 6.06
C ILE A 188 -18.39 4.06 5.95
N GLU A 189 -19.23 4.62 5.09
CA GLU A 189 -20.61 4.22 4.86
C GLU A 189 -20.75 3.09 3.83
N MET A 190 -19.65 2.68 3.19
CA MET A 190 -19.64 1.73 2.08
C MET A 190 -20.58 2.15 0.94
N LYS A 191 -20.62 3.46 0.68
CA LYS A 191 -21.49 4.07 -0.31
C LYS A 191 -20.73 4.33 -1.59
N ILE A 192 -21.13 3.66 -2.66
CA ILE A 192 -20.63 3.94 -4.01
C ILE A 192 -21.47 5.07 -4.59
N PRO A 193 -20.88 6.24 -4.92
CA PRO A 193 -21.60 7.33 -5.58
C PRO A 193 -22.18 6.87 -6.92
N CYS A 194 -23.40 7.31 -7.24
CA CYS A 194 -24.06 7.02 -8.52
C CYS A 194 -23.72 8.08 -9.56
#